data_7b1b9dfdf1442eafcef55bda608cfa4e
#
_entry.id   7b1b9dfdf1442eafcef55bda608cfa4e
#
_cell.length_a   1.000
_cell.length_b   1.000
_cell.length_c   1.000
_cell.angle_alpha   90.00
_cell.angle_beta   90.00
_cell.angle_gamma   90.00
#
_symmetry.space_group_name_H-M   'P 1'
#
loop_
_entity.id
_entity.type
_entity.pdbx_description
1 polymer ?
#
loop_
_entity_poly.entity_id
_entity_poly.type
_entity_poly.pdbx_seq_one_letter_code
_entity_poly.pdbx_strand_id
1 'polypeptide(L)'
;MKKDSLRGMPALLLCEGIDEKNFLIAYINYLLIFDPVFDNIEILNYGGINDLNNYLRTISQQDKFENVKSIAIIRDAETDWSAAVQSLESSINNSGINRRLFSDMPYYLFPMQGDTGNWQNGTLEDLCLSILNLNSDDAFVNENTVRLSQLYIKNLENENFDTFPRRHKNLLHSYFSGTNNFVDLKIGEAARAGAFDWCHQNLLQLSNFLRILVQKCVN
;
A
#
# COMPACT_ATOMS: atom_id res chain seq x y z
N MET A 1 -2.61 -17.95 12.08
CA MET A 1 -3.07 -16.53 12.20
C MET A 1 -4.58 -16.52 12.26
N LYS A 2 -5.20 -15.83 13.23
CA LYS A 2 -6.64 -15.57 13.17
C LYS A 2 -6.88 -14.67 11.97
N LYS A 3 -7.62 -15.12 10.96
CA LYS A 3 -8.08 -14.26 9.87
C LYS A 3 -9.00 -13.21 10.49
N ASP A 4 -8.77 -11.96 10.14
CA ASP A 4 -9.64 -10.85 10.56
C ASP A 4 -11.08 -11.15 10.09
N SER A 5 -12.04 -11.04 10.99
CA SER A 5 -13.46 -11.19 10.61
C SER A 5 -13.95 -9.90 9.97
N LEU A 6 -14.75 -10.02 8.91
CA LEU A 6 -15.39 -8.90 8.23
C LEU A 6 -16.28 -8.13 9.20
N ARG A 7 -16.09 -6.82 9.29
CA ARG A 7 -16.95 -5.91 10.08
C ARG A 7 -18.25 -5.56 9.36
N GLY A 8 -18.22 -5.64 8.02
CA GLY A 8 -19.36 -5.34 7.16
C GLY A 8 -19.48 -3.86 6.82
N MET A 9 -18.35 -3.16 6.75
CA MET A 9 -18.32 -1.81 6.18
C MET A 9 -18.63 -1.87 4.69
N PRO A 10 -19.25 -0.82 4.11
CA PRO A 10 -19.71 -0.85 2.72
C PRO A 10 -18.58 -0.84 1.69
N ALA A 11 -17.40 -0.32 2.01
CA ALA A 11 -16.23 -0.36 1.15
C ALA A 11 -15.17 -1.31 1.73
N LEU A 12 -14.73 -2.27 0.94
CA LEU A 12 -13.74 -3.26 1.32
C LEU A 12 -12.46 -3.06 0.52
N LEU A 13 -11.37 -2.74 1.20
CA LEU A 13 -10.03 -2.66 0.64
C LEU A 13 -9.21 -3.87 1.07
N LEU A 14 -8.74 -4.65 0.09
CA LEU A 14 -7.90 -5.82 0.32
C LEU A 14 -6.45 -5.48 -0.01
N CYS A 15 -5.52 -5.79 0.90
CA CYS A 15 -4.08 -5.62 0.70
C CYS A 15 -3.32 -6.92 0.95
N GLU A 16 -2.09 -7.01 0.44
CA GLU A 16 -1.33 -8.26 0.48
C GLU A 16 -0.83 -8.58 1.88
N GLY A 17 -0.26 -7.61 2.59
CA GLY A 17 0.40 -7.82 3.85
C GLY A 17 -0.03 -6.90 4.98
N ILE A 18 0.60 -7.09 6.12
CA ILE A 18 0.30 -6.32 7.34
C ILE A 18 0.91 -4.92 7.29
N ASP A 19 2.04 -4.75 6.62
CA ASP A 19 2.71 -3.45 6.50
C ASP A 19 1.90 -2.51 5.60
N GLU A 20 1.38 -3.01 4.46
CA GLU A 20 0.45 -2.27 3.60
C GLU A 20 -0.83 -1.91 4.35
N LYS A 21 -1.41 -2.88 5.08
CA LYS A 21 -2.61 -2.62 5.89
C LYS A 21 -2.38 -1.48 6.87
N ASN A 22 -1.28 -1.51 7.63
CA ASN A 22 -1.00 -0.50 8.63
C ASN A 22 -0.68 0.87 8.02
N PHE A 23 0.05 0.90 6.89
CA PHE A 23 0.28 2.11 6.11
C PHE A 23 -1.03 2.73 5.63
N LEU A 24 -1.91 1.93 5.03
CA LEU A 24 -3.22 2.37 4.54
C LEU A 24 -4.13 2.87 5.67
N ILE A 25 -4.12 2.22 6.85
CA ILE A 25 -4.85 2.71 8.02
C ILE A 25 -4.34 4.10 8.42
N ALA A 26 -3.02 4.31 8.47
CA ALA A 26 -2.46 5.61 8.83
C ALA A 26 -2.84 6.68 7.80
N TYR A 27 -2.77 6.36 6.51
CA TYR A 27 -3.14 7.29 5.45
C TYR A 27 -4.64 7.60 5.44
N ILE A 28 -5.50 6.61 5.60
CA ILE A 28 -6.96 6.82 5.69
C ILE A 28 -7.32 7.68 6.91
N ASN A 29 -6.68 7.46 8.05
CA ASN A 29 -6.86 8.32 9.22
C ASN A 29 -6.49 9.79 8.95
N TYR A 30 -5.47 10.03 8.14
CA TYR A 30 -5.15 11.39 7.68
C TYR A 30 -6.26 11.93 6.76
N LEU A 31 -6.73 11.16 5.79
CA LEU A 31 -7.80 11.59 4.87
C LEU A 31 -9.12 11.89 5.59
N LEU A 32 -9.42 11.16 6.68
CA LEU A 32 -10.62 11.36 7.51
C LEU A 32 -10.68 12.75 8.16
N ILE A 33 -9.55 13.43 8.35
CA ILE A 33 -9.53 14.81 8.85
C ILE A 33 -10.27 15.76 7.89
N PHE A 34 -10.25 15.46 6.59
CA PHE A 34 -10.80 16.32 5.54
C PHE A 34 -12.13 15.81 4.98
N ASP A 35 -12.36 14.48 5.02
CA ASP A 35 -13.54 13.89 4.39
C ASP A 35 -13.98 12.62 5.14
N PRO A 36 -15.10 12.67 5.86
CA PRO A 36 -15.59 11.54 6.66
C PRO A 36 -16.04 10.33 5.81
N VAL A 37 -16.13 10.45 4.48
CA VAL A 37 -16.53 9.35 3.61
C VAL A 37 -15.58 8.15 3.71
N PHE A 38 -14.31 8.40 4.04
CA PHE A 38 -13.30 7.35 4.19
C PHE A 38 -13.51 6.45 5.42
N ASP A 39 -14.36 6.84 6.37
CA ASP A 39 -14.74 5.97 7.52
C ASP A 39 -15.50 4.71 7.07
N ASN A 40 -16.03 4.71 5.86
CA ASN A 40 -16.71 3.57 5.26
C ASN A 40 -15.75 2.45 4.79
N ILE A 41 -14.43 2.61 4.89
CA ILE A 41 -13.46 1.64 4.39
C ILE A 41 -13.05 0.65 5.47
N GLU A 42 -13.25 -0.62 5.20
CA GLU A 42 -12.64 -1.72 5.94
C GLU A 42 -11.41 -2.23 5.21
N ILE A 43 -10.26 -2.33 5.90
CA ILE A 43 -9.02 -2.83 5.31
C ILE A 43 -8.71 -4.20 5.86
N LEU A 44 -8.58 -5.19 4.98
CA LEU A 44 -8.20 -6.55 5.33
C LEU A 44 -6.99 -7.01 4.52
N ASN A 45 -6.09 -7.77 5.15
CA ASN A 45 -4.99 -8.40 4.43
C ASN A 45 -5.36 -9.84 4.04
N TYR A 46 -4.97 -10.24 2.82
CA TYR A 46 -5.27 -11.58 2.32
C TYR A 46 -4.11 -12.58 2.48
N GLY A 47 -2.91 -12.14 2.89
CA GLY A 47 -1.83 -13.00 3.35
C GLY A 47 -0.83 -13.46 2.29
N GLY A 48 -0.87 -12.90 1.09
CA GLY A 48 0.09 -13.16 0.01
C GLY A 48 -0.55 -13.44 -1.35
N ILE A 49 0.24 -13.28 -2.40
CA ILE A 49 -0.22 -13.26 -3.79
C ILE A 49 -1.01 -14.51 -4.22
N ASN A 50 -0.63 -15.68 -3.72
CA ASN A 50 -1.26 -16.96 -4.08
C ASN A 50 -2.58 -17.20 -3.33
N ASP A 51 -2.87 -16.40 -2.30
CA ASP A 51 -4.02 -16.59 -1.43
C ASP A 51 -5.25 -15.77 -1.84
N LEU A 52 -5.09 -14.76 -2.71
CA LEU A 52 -6.14 -13.81 -3.05
C LEU A 52 -7.43 -14.47 -3.53
N ASN A 53 -7.35 -15.42 -4.48
CA ASN A 53 -8.54 -16.08 -5.01
C ASN A 53 -9.30 -16.87 -3.92
N ASN A 54 -8.57 -17.64 -3.11
CA ASN A 54 -9.16 -18.37 -2.00
C ASN A 54 -9.71 -17.43 -0.93
N TYR A 55 -9.02 -16.31 -0.70
CA TYR A 55 -9.46 -15.29 0.23
C TYR A 55 -10.79 -14.65 -0.22
N LEU A 56 -10.89 -14.23 -1.49
CA LEU A 56 -12.11 -13.67 -2.07
C LEU A 56 -13.29 -14.64 -1.94
N ARG A 57 -13.10 -15.92 -2.23
CA ARG A 57 -14.14 -16.96 -2.05
C ARG A 57 -14.54 -17.10 -0.59
N THR A 58 -13.58 -17.08 0.33
CA THR A 58 -13.85 -17.25 1.76
C THR A 58 -14.59 -16.05 2.34
N ILE A 59 -14.19 -14.82 1.97
CA ILE A 59 -14.79 -13.61 2.52
C ILE A 59 -16.21 -13.41 2.00
N SER A 60 -16.49 -13.83 0.76
CA SER A 60 -17.85 -13.76 0.18
C SER A 60 -18.88 -14.65 0.87
N GLN A 61 -18.42 -15.60 1.69
CA GLN A 61 -19.28 -16.51 2.48
C GLN A 61 -19.52 -16.03 3.91
N GLN A 62 -18.93 -14.90 4.31
CA GLN A 62 -19.14 -14.37 5.66
C GLN A 62 -20.47 -13.62 5.76
N ASP A 63 -21.18 -13.76 6.87
CA ASP A 63 -22.53 -13.20 7.09
C ASP A 63 -22.64 -11.70 6.81
N LYS A 64 -21.58 -10.94 7.09
CA LYS A 64 -21.58 -9.48 6.89
C LYS A 64 -21.19 -9.04 5.47
N PHE A 65 -20.89 -9.99 4.58
CA PHE A 65 -20.52 -9.67 3.20
C PHE A 65 -21.66 -9.02 2.41
N GLU A 66 -22.89 -9.30 2.79
CA GLU A 66 -24.08 -8.66 2.17
C GLU A 66 -24.09 -7.12 2.28
N ASN A 67 -23.39 -6.56 3.28
CA ASN A 67 -23.28 -5.11 3.47
C ASN A 67 -22.24 -4.47 2.56
N VAL A 68 -21.36 -5.27 1.94
CA VAL A 68 -20.28 -4.77 1.08
C VAL A 68 -20.87 -4.31 -0.26
N LYS A 69 -20.66 -3.06 -0.60
CA LYS A 69 -21.13 -2.42 -1.85
C LYS A 69 -19.99 -2.21 -2.85
N SER A 70 -18.74 -2.11 -2.37
CA SER A 70 -17.59 -1.88 -3.21
C SER A 70 -16.36 -2.61 -2.70
N ILE A 71 -15.61 -3.24 -3.60
CA ILE A 71 -14.36 -3.97 -3.31
C ILE A 71 -13.25 -3.44 -4.18
N ALA A 72 -12.07 -3.22 -3.59
CA ALA A 72 -10.84 -2.96 -4.33
C ALA A 72 -9.66 -3.69 -3.71
N ILE A 73 -8.61 -3.89 -4.50
CA ILE A 73 -7.41 -4.64 -4.12
C ILE A 73 -6.19 -3.75 -4.33
N ILE A 74 -5.27 -3.76 -3.38
CA ILE A 74 -3.99 -3.06 -3.48
C ILE A 74 -2.84 -4.03 -3.23
N ARG A 75 -1.77 -3.94 -4.01
CA ARG A 75 -0.57 -4.77 -3.87
C ARG A 75 0.63 -4.17 -4.57
N ASP A 76 1.79 -4.79 -4.39
CA ASP A 76 3.00 -4.46 -5.11
C ASP A 76 2.93 -4.87 -6.58
N ALA A 77 3.47 -4.05 -7.48
CA ALA A 77 3.68 -4.42 -8.89
C ALA A 77 4.90 -5.33 -9.05
N GLU A 78 5.79 -5.34 -8.06
CA GLU A 78 7.05 -6.07 -8.06
C GLU A 78 7.92 -5.72 -9.29
N THR A 79 8.41 -6.73 -10.00
CA THR A 79 9.27 -6.56 -11.18
C THR A 79 8.52 -6.64 -12.52
N ASP A 80 7.25 -7.02 -12.50
CA ASP A 80 6.44 -7.16 -13.72
C ASP A 80 4.99 -6.70 -13.47
N TRP A 81 4.73 -5.45 -13.80
CA TRP A 81 3.43 -4.83 -13.67
C TRP A 81 2.33 -5.58 -14.46
N SER A 82 2.66 -6.04 -15.68
CA SER A 82 1.69 -6.75 -16.53
C SER A 82 1.29 -8.08 -15.93
N ALA A 83 2.25 -8.85 -15.41
CA ALA A 83 1.97 -10.11 -14.72
C ALA A 83 1.15 -9.88 -13.44
N ALA A 84 1.43 -8.81 -12.69
CA ALA A 84 0.66 -8.44 -11.52
C ALA A 84 -0.80 -8.15 -11.87
N VAL A 85 -1.06 -7.37 -12.93
CA VAL A 85 -2.42 -7.09 -13.44
C VAL A 85 -3.13 -8.37 -13.87
N GLN A 86 -2.49 -9.22 -14.67
CA GLN A 86 -3.09 -10.48 -15.13
C GLN A 86 -3.48 -11.39 -13.95
N SER A 87 -2.61 -11.45 -12.93
CA SER A 87 -2.88 -12.22 -11.71
C SER A 87 -4.10 -11.70 -10.95
N LEU A 88 -4.23 -10.36 -10.82
CA LEU A 88 -5.36 -9.71 -10.16
C LEU A 88 -6.66 -9.95 -10.93
N GLU A 89 -6.67 -9.69 -12.24
CA GLU A 89 -7.85 -9.91 -13.09
C GLU A 89 -8.27 -11.38 -13.07
N SER A 90 -7.34 -12.32 -13.13
CA SER A 90 -7.63 -13.75 -13.01
C SER A 90 -8.27 -14.07 -11.65
N SER A 91 -7.74 -13.53 -10.55
CA SER A 91 -8.28 -13.75 -9.21
C SER A 91 -9.68 -13.19 -9.06
N ILE A 92 -9.94 -11.97 -9.57
CA ILE A 92 -11.24 -11.32 -9.56
C ILE A 92 -12.26 -12.15 -10.36
N ASN A 93 -11.91 -12.55 -11.58
CA ASN A 93 -12.79 -13.29 -12.46
C ASN A 93 -13.12 -14.70 -11.92
N ASN A 94 -12.18 -15.34 -11.23
CA ASN A 94 -12.35 -16.69 -10.66
C ASN A 94 -12.89 -16.69 -9.23
N SER A 95 -13.12 -15.52 -8.62
CA SER A 95 -13.57 -15.40 -7.22
C SER A 95 -15.01 -15.91 -6.99
N GLY A 96 -15.85 -15.87 -8.02
CA GLY A 96 -17.30 -16.09 -7.89
C GLY A 96 -18.06 -14.88 -7.38
N ILE A 97 -17.40 -13.78 -7.04
CA ILE A 97 -18.03 -12.53 -6.61
C ILE A 97 -18.56 -11.78 -7.83
N ASN A 98 -19.77 -11.21 -7.72
CA ASN A 98 -20.33 -10.40 -8.79
C ASN A 98 -19.40 -9.22 -9.12
N ARG A 99 -19.00 -9.10 -10.40
CA ARG A 99 -18.07 -8.05 -10.88
C ARG A 99 -18.56 -6.63 -10.53
N ARG A 100 -19.86 -6.42 -10.41
CA ARG A 100 -20.45 -5.11 -10.04
C ARG A 100 -20.10 -4.66 -8.61
N LEU A 101 -19.71 -5.60 -7.72
CA LEU A 101 -19.24 -5.27 -6.39
C LEU A 101 -17.80 -4.75 -6.39
N PHE A 102 -17.03 -5.00 -7.45
CA PHE A 102 -15.72 -4.37 -7.55
C PHE A 102 -15.86 -2.90 -7.94
N SER A 103 -14.96 -2.08 -7.38
CA SER A 103 -14.83 -0.66 -7.72
C SER A 103 -14.60 -0.47 -9.23
N ASP A 104 -14.83 0.74 -9.73
CA ASP A 104 -14.52 1.10 -11.13
C ASP A 104 -13.02 1.12 -11.39
N MET A 105 -12.21 1.31 -10.32
CA MET A 105 -10.79 0.94 -10.25
C MET A 105 -10.67 -0.27 -9.30
N PRO A 106 -10.71 -1.52 -9.81
CA PRO A 106 -10.78 -2.69 -8.94
C PRO A 106 -9.46 -3.02 -8.25
N TYR A 107 -8.36 -2.46 -8.71
CA TYR A 107 -7.04 -2.64 -8.09
C TYR A 107 -6.15 -1.40 -8.26
N TYR A 108 -5.19 -1.31 -7.35
CA TYR A 108 -4.08 -0.35 -7.36
C TYR A 108 -2.78 -1.13 -7.16
N LEU A 109 -1.75 -0.80 -7.94
CA LEU A 109 -0.42 -1.38 -7.84
C LEU A 109 0.59 -0.33 -7.39
N PHE A 110 1.45 -0.67 -6.43
CA PHE A 110 2.53 0.21 -5.98
C PHE A 110 3.79 0.06 -6.85
N PRO A 111 4.45 1.17 -7.24
CA PRO A 111 3.85 2.47 -7.48
C PRO A 111 2.98 2.42 -8.74
N MET A 112 1.97 3.29 -8.81
CA MET A 112 1.20 3.45 -10.03
C MET A 112 1.96 4.26 -11.08
N GLN A 113 1.31 4.50 -12.23
CA GLN A 113 1.82 5.29 -13.33
C GLN A 113 2.42 6.60 -12.85
N GLY A 114 3.69 6.86 -13.20
CA GLY A 114 4.32 8.15 -12.95
C GLY A 114 3.82 9.27 -13.90
N ASP A 115 4.25 10.49 -13.66
CA ASP A 115 3.87 11.68 -14.45
C ASP A 115 4.18 11.56 -15.95
N THR A 116 5.08 10.67 -16.33
CA THR A 116 5.47 10.42 -17.74
C THR A 116 4.48 9.52 -18.50
N GLY A 117 3.43 9.04 -17.84
CA GLY A 117 2.47 8.12 -18.43
C GLY A 117 2.94 6.65 -18.48
N ASN A 118 4.13 6.36 -18.01
CA ASN A 118 4.68 5.00 -18.00
C ASN A 118 4.38 4.28 -16.68
N TRP A 119 3.87 3.06 -16.79
CA TRP A 119 3.71 2.18 -15.65
C TRP A 119 5.07 1.74 -15.13
N GLN A 120 5.27 1.86 -13.84
CA GLN A 120 6.51 1.48 -13.19
C GLN A 120 6.29 0.23 -12.34
N ASN A 121 7.23 -0.70 -12.43
CA ASN A 121 7.34 -1.77 -11.45
C ASN A 121 7.74 -1.17 -10.11
N GLY A 122 7.33 -1.81 -9.02
CA GLY A 122 7.70 -1.34 -7.69
C GLY A 122 6.88 -1.92 -6.57
N THR A 123 7.10 -1.36 -5.39
CA THR A 123 6.58 -1.83 -4.12
C THR A 123 6.08 -0.66 -3.26
N LEU A 124 5.45 -0.97 -2.14
CA LEU A 124 5.08 0.04 -1.14
C LEU A 124 6.31 0.85 -0.69
N GLU A 125 7.47 0.21 -0.56
CA GLU A 125 8.71 0.89 -0.16
C GLU A 125 9.12 1.98 -1.14
N ASP A 126 8.85 1.81 -2.45
CA ASP A 126 9.11 2.85 -3.46
C ASP A 126 8.24 4.08 -3.22
N LEU A 127 6.96 3.88 -2.95
CA LEU A 127 6.07 4.97 -2.57
C LEU A 127 6.56 5.64 -1.29
N CYS A 128 6.86 4.86 -0.25
CA CYS A 128 7.34 5.36 1.04
C CYS A 128 8.59 6.23 0.89
N LEU A 129 9.58 5.79 0.10
CA LEU A 129 10.79 6.56 -0.18
C LEU A 129 10.50 7.89 -0.88
N SER A 130 9.47 7.92 -1.73
CA SER A 130 9.09 9.12 -2.49
C SER A 130 8.32 10.15 -1.66
N ILE A 131 7.81 9.78 -0.49
CA ILE A 131 6.96 10.60 0.37
C ILE A 131 7.53 10.79 1.78
N LEU A 132 8.85 10.60 1.96
CA LEU A 132 9.50 10.82 3.26
C LEU A 132 9.29 12.25 3.73
N ASN A 133 8.92 12.42 5.01
CA ASN A 133 8.79 13.73 5.64
C ASN A 133 10.18 14.30 6.00
N LEU A 134 10.80 14.99 5.05
CA LEU A 134 12.13 15.58 5.21
C LEU A 134 12.12 16.91 5.99
N ASN A 135 10.93 17.41 6.36
CA ASN A 135 10.75 18.65 7.13
C ASN A 135 10.45 18.38 8.61
N SER A 136 10.68 17.15 9.10
CA SER A 136 10.46 16.85 10.52
C SER A 136 11.51 17.57 11.39
N ASP A 137 11.11 17.96 12.60
CA ASP A 137 12.00 18.57 13.60
C ASP A 137 13.10 17.61 14.11
N ASP A 138 13.10 16.35 13.64
CA ASP A 138 14.15 15.40 13.92
C ASP A 138 15.41 15.82 13.12
N ALA A 139 16.46 16.25 13.82
CA ALA A 139 17.72 16.69 13.22
C ALA A 139 18.39 15.62 12.34
N PHE A 140 17.97 14.35 12.47
CA PHE A 140 18.49 13.23 11.70
C PHE A 140 17.61 12.87 10.50
N VAL A 141 16.37 13.38 10.42
CA VAL A 141 15.47 13.21 9.27
C VAL A 141 15.72 14.36 8.30
N ASN A 142 16.66 14.18 7.38
CA ASN A 142 16.98 15.19 6.38
C ASN A 142 17.50 14.55 5.09
N GLU A 143 17.70 15.38 4.06
CA GLU A 143 18.24 14.95 2.77
C GLU A 143 19.60 14.23 2.89
N ASN A 144 20.43 14.60 3.89
CA ASN A 144 21.72 13.96 4.11
C ASN A 144 21.55 12.50 4.56
N THR A 145 20.58 12.19 5.41
CA THR A 145 20.31 10.81 5.85
C THR A 145 19.87 9.96 4.63
N VAL A 146 19.00 10.48 3.77
CA VAL A 146 18.62 9.82 2.53
C VAL A 146 19.83 9.58 1.64
N ARG A 147 20.66 10.60 1.43
CA ARG A 147 21.89 10.52 0.61
C ARG A 147 22.88 9.50 1.18
N LEU A 148 23.08 9.46 2.49
CA LEU A 148 24.00 8.52 3.14
C LEU A 148 23.48 7.08 3.03
N SER A 149 22.18 6.87 3.18
CA SER A 149 21.55 5.55 2.96
C SER A 149 21.72 5.08 1.51
N GLN A 150 21.54 5.96 0.54
CA GLN A 150 21.80 5.67 -0.87
C GLN A 150 23.27 5.33 -1.15
N LEU A 151 24.21 6.07 -0.56
CA LEU A 151 25.65 5.79 -0.68
C LEU A 151 26.03 4.43 -0.04
N TYR A 152 25.45 4.13 1.11
CA TYR A 152 25.66 2.83 1.76
C TYR A 152 25.22 1.68 0.86
N ILE A 153 24.00 1.73 0.36
CA ILE A 153 23.47 0.71 -0.55
C ILE A 153 24.33 0.60 -1.82
N LYS A 154 24.71 1.73 -2.43
CA LYS A 154 25.57 1.75 -3.62
C LYS A 154 26.94 1.12 -3.36
N ASN A 155 27.54 1.36 -2.19
CA ASN A 155 28.81 0.73 -1.84
C ASN A 155 28.68 -0.79 -1.69
N LEU A 156 27.59 -1.27 -1.08
CA LEU A 156 27.32 -2.70 -1.01
C LEU A 156 27.14 -3.32 -2.41
N GLU A 157 26.46 -2.65 -3.32
CA GLU A 157 26.29 -3.10 -4.71
C GLU A 157 27.65 -3.19 -5.44
N ASN A 158 28.57 -2.26 -5.22
CA ASN A 158 29.90 -2.20 -5.84
C ASN A 158 30.87 -3.29 -5.32
N GLU A 159 30.66 -3.84 -4.13
CA GLU A 159 31.49 -4.88 -3.52
C GLU A 159 31.14 -6.30 -4.00
N ASN A 160 30.70 -6.45 -5.26
CA ASN A 160 30.33 -7.73 -5.92
C ASN A 160 29.04 -8.41 -5.38
N PHE A 161 28.15 -7.66 -4.82
CA PHE A 161 26.79 -8.15 -4.64
C PHE A 161 26.05 -7.97 -5.98
N ASP A 162 26.23 -8.87 -6.92
CA ASP A 162 25.68 -8.81 -8.29
C ASP A 162 24.16 -8.62 -8.35
N THR A 163 23.48 -8.92 -7.27
CA THR A 163 22.07 -8.61 -7.09
C THR A 163 21.82 -8.25 -5.64
N PHE A 164 21.67 -6.97 -5.33
CA PHE A 164 21.22 -6.54 -4.02
C PHE A 164 19.70 -6.78 -3.94
N PRO A 165 19.23 -7.89 -3.36
CA PRO A 165 17.81 -8.22 -3.39
C PRO A 165 17.01 -7.19 -2.59
N ARG A 166 15.85 -6.80 -3.12
CA ARG A 166 14.93 -5.86 -2.44
C ARG A 166 15.59 -4.53 -2.10
N ARG A 167 16.27 -3.93 -3.07
CA ARG A 167 17.04 -2.69 -2.93
C ARG A 167 16.26 -1.58 -2.22
N HIS A 168 15.01 -1.35 -2.61
CA HIS A 168 14.15 -0.29 -2.08
C HIS A 168 13.78 -0.53 -0.62
N LYS A 169 13.47 -1.77 -0.27
CA LYS A 169 13.23 -2.16 1.12
C LYS A 169 14.46 -1.92 2.00
N ASN A 170 15.62 -2.35 1.53
CA ASN A 170 16.88 -2.14 2.25
C ASN A 170 17.22 -0.65 2.38
N LEU A 171 16.97 0.14 1.34
CA LEU A 171 17.18 1.58 1.37
C LEU A 171 16.27 2.26 2.41
N LEU A 172 14.98 1.93 2.45
CA LEU A 172 14.04 2.49 3.41
C LEU A 172 14.42 2.11 4.86
N HIS A 173 14.80 0.85 5.10
CA HIS A 173 15.25 0.42 6.42
C HIS A 173 16.59 1.06 6.82
N SER A 174 17.54 1.23 5.89
CA SER A 174 18.76 2.00 6.12
C SER A 174 18.46 3.43 6.52
N TYR A 175 17.50 4.07 5.86
CA TYR A 175 17.05 5.40 6.21
C TYR A 175 16.49 5.43 7.64
N PHE A 176 15.57 4.53 7.98
CA PHE A 176 14.98 4.47 9.33
C PHE A 176 16.05 4.23 10.41
N SER A 177 17.01 3.33 10.14
CA SER A 177 18.12 3.07 11.08
C SER A 177 19.02 4.28 11.32
N GLY A 178 19.05 5.25 10.39
CA GLY A 178 19.78 6.52 10.53
C GLY A 178 18.99 7.62 11.24
N THR A 179 17.78 7.34 11.75
CA THR A 179 16.92 8.31 12.41
C THR A 179 16.67 7.94 13.87
N ASN A 180 16.45 8.92 14.74
CA ASN A 180 16.18 8.65 16.17
C ASN A 180 14.74 8.13 16.39
N ASN A 181 13.78 8.65 15.61
CA ASN A 181 12.37 8.42 15.86
C ASN A 181 11.82 7.19 15.13
N PHE A 182 12.51 6.69 14.09
CA PHE A 182 12.02 5.61 13.24
C PHE A 182 12.89 4.36 13.25
N VAL A 183 14.00 4.37 14.03
CA VAL A 183 14.87 3.19 14.18
C VAL A 183 14.04 1.97 14.60
N ASP A 184 14.32 0.85 13.97
CA ASP A 184 13.64 -0.44 14.20
C ASP A 184 12.13 -0.49 13.88
N LEU A 185 11.53 0.60 13.40
CA LEU A 185 10.12 0.60 13.05
C LEU A 185 9.87 -0.10 11.71
N LYS A 186 8.74 -0.80 11.65
CA LYS A 186 8.15 -1.26 10.40
C LYS A 186 7.43 -0.10 9.71
N ILE A 187 7.16 -0.25 8.40
CA ILE A 187 6.52 0.80 7.58
C ILE A 187 5.23 1.32 8.24
N GLY A 188 4.36 0.44 8.68
CA GLY A 188 3.10 0.85 9.31
C GLY A 188 3.28 1.54 10.67
N GLU A 189 4.33 1.23 11.41
CA GLU A 189 4.68 1.92 12.66
C GLU A 189 5.28 3.28 12.38
N ALA A 190 6.22 3.36 11.42
CA ALA A 190 6.81 4.61 10.94
C ALA A 190 5.75 5.55 10.35
N ALA A 191 4.75 5.03 9.64
CA ALA A 191 3.60 5.78 9.13
C ALA A 191 2.84 6.49 10.26
N ARG A 192 2.56 5.78 11.36
CA ARG A 192 1.90 6.35 12.53
C ARG A 192 2.78 7.32 13.31
N ALA A 193 4.09 7.13 13.26
CA ALA A 193 5.08 8.00 13.92
C ALA A 193 5.39 9.29 13.12
N GLY A 194 4.81 9.48 11.95
CA GLY A 194 4.98 10.70 11.15
C GLY A 194 6.17 10.69 10.18
N ALA A 195 6.66 9.51 9.81
CA ALA A 195 7.78 9.38 8.86
C ALA A 195 7.45 9.88 7.45
N PHE A 196 6.17 10.03 7.09
CA PHE A 196 5.72 10.33 5.74
C PHE A 196 4.99 11.66 5.64
N ASP A 197 5.20 12.37 4.53
CA ASP A 197 4.44 13.56 4.16
C ASP A 197 3.13 13.16 3.47
N TRP A 198 2.03 13.17 4.23
CA TRP A 198 0.73 12.80 3.70
C TRP A 198 0.14 13.81 2.70
N CYS A 199 0.72 15.01 2.58
CA CYS A 199 0.35 16.01 1.57
C CYS A 199 1.09 15.84 0.24
N HIS A 200 2.04 14.89 0.16
CA HIS A 200 2.90 14.74 -1.00
C HIS A 200 2.11 14.37 -2.26
N GLN A 201 2.45 15.01 -3.39
CA GLN A 201 1.75 14.81 -4.67
C GLN A 201 1.72 13.35 -5.16
N ASN A 202 2.72 12.53 -4.80
CA ASN A 202 2.79 11.12 -5.19
C ASN A 202 1.67 10.28 -4.54
N LEU A 203 0.94 10.82 -3.55
CA LEU A 203 -0.25 10.19 -2.96
C LEU A 203 -1.55 10.50 -3.69
N LEU A 204 -1.56 11.41 -4.66
CA LEU A 204 -2.80 11.82 -5.35
C LEU A 204 -3.49 10.64 -6.06
N GLN A 205 -2.73 9.75 -6.68
CA GLN A 205 -3.30 8.58 -7.37
C GLN A 205 -3.91 7.60 -6.35
N LEU A 206 -3.24 7.36 -5.22
CA LEU A 206 -3.78 6.53 -4.14
C LEU A 206 -5.03 7.16 -3.52
N SER A 207 -5.03 8.48 -3.29
CA SER A 207 -6.20 9.21 -2.80
C SER A 207 -7.39 9.08 -3.76
N ASN A 208 -7.17 9.25 -5.06
CA ASN A 208 -8.21 9.09 -6.09
C ASN A 208 -8.76 7.66 -6.12
N PHE A 209 -7.89 6.66 -6.05
CA PHE A 209 -8.29 5.26 -5.98
C PHE A 209 -9.20 4.98 -4.77
N LEU A 210 -8.82 5.44 -3.58
CA LEU A 210 -9.63 5.30 -2.37
C LEU A 210 -10.97 6.04 -2.49
N ARG A 211 -10.99 7.23 -3.12
CA ARG A 211 -12.22 7.98 -3.37
C ARG A 211 -13.17 7.24 -4.31
N ILE A 212 -12.65 6.63 -5.39
CA ILE A 212 -13.45 5.81 -6.30
C ILE A 212 -14.02 4.58 -5.58
N LEU A 213 -13.24 3.96 -4.69
CA LEU A 213 -13.70 2.83 -3.89
C LEU A 213 -14.94 3.19 -3.06
N VAL A 214 -14.98 4.38 -2.44
CA VAL A 214 -16.10 4.77 -1.57
C VAL A 214 -17.29 5.39 -2.31
N GLN A 215 -17.16 5.76 -3.59
CA GLN A 215 -18.25 6.38 -4.37
C GLN A 215 -19.53 5.56 -4.39
N LYS A 216 -19.43 4.23 -4.50
CA LYS A 216 -20.59 3.32 -4.48
C LYS A 216 -21.26 3.19 -3.11
N CYS A 217 -20.65 3.75 -2.07
CA CYS A 217 -21.14 3.64 -0.70
C CYS A 217 -22.04 4.81 -0.30
N VAL A 218 -21.98 5.92 -1.03
CA VAL A 218 -22.66 7.20 -0.72
C VAL A 218 -24.02 7.32 -1.40
N ASN A 219 -24.35 6.41 -2.33
CA ASN A 219 -25.60 6.41 -3.10
C ASN A 219 -26.61 5.42 -2.50
#